data_9026b293440d531738b1a72084e9763a
#
_entry.id   9026b293440d531738b1a72084e9763a
#
_cell.length_a   1.000
_cell.length_b   1.000
_cell.length_c   1.000
_cell.angle_alpha   90.00
_cell.angle_beta   90.00
_cell.angle_gamma   90.00
#
_symmetry.space_group_name_H-M   'P 1'
#
loop_
_entity.id
_entity.type
_entity.pdbx_description
1 polymer ?
#
loop_
_entity_poly.entity_id
_entity_poly.type
_entity_poly.pdbx_seq_one_letter_code
_entity_poly.pdbx_strand_id
1 'polypeptide(L)'
;TLKIPSLNVNVKVYEGTGSSVLAKGAGHFEDTSIWDGNCAIAGHNRGANCYFGDIHNLNVGDTITLTTRLGTRTYSVTSVNKISETDNSLLAPTAENCVTLFTCVRNQSAYRWAVRAVEV
;
A
#
# COMPACT_ATOMS: atom_id res chain seq x y z
N THR A 1 4.43 -1.06 11.01
CA THR A 1 4.70 -2.32 10.31
C THR A 1 3.51 -2.74 9.49
N LEU A 2 3.76 -3.16 8.26
CA LEU A 2 2.75 -3.66 7.34
C LEU A 2 3.07 -5.13 7.03
N LYS A 3 2.07 -6.00 7.20
CA LYS A 3 2.22 -7.43 6.92
C LYS A 3 1.22 -7.86 5.86
N ILE A 4 1.71 -8.61 4.87
CA ILE A 4 0.88 -9.24 3.84
C ILE A 4 1.25 -10.72 3.82
N PRO A 5 0.56 -11.56 4.62
CA PRO A 5 0.97 -12.95 4.82
C PRO A 5 1.05 -13.76 3.53
N SER A 6 0.10 -13.60 2.61
CA SER A 6 0.07 -14.36 1.35
C SER A 6 1.25 -14.07 0.43
N LEU A 7 1.93 -12.93 0.62
CA LEU A 7 3.12 -12.55 -0.14
C LEU A 7 4.40 -12.64 0.69
N ASN A 8 4.30 -13.09 1.94
CA ASN A 8 5.41 -13.14 2.88
C ASN A 8 6.08 -11.77 3.06
N VAL A 9 5.27 -10.71 3.06
CA VAL A 9 5.74 -9.33 3.26
C VAL A 9 5.58 -8.94 4.71
N ASN A 10 6.65 -8.39 5.29
CA ASN A 10 6.67 -7.78 6.62
C ASN A 10 7.63 -6.61 6.55
N VAL A 11 7.10 -5.41 6.44
CA VAL A 11 7.90 -4.22 6.14
C VAL A 11 7.55 -3.09 7.10
N LYS A 12 8.56 -2.28 7.42
CA LYS A 12 8.37 -1.07 8.19
C LYS A 12 7.86 0.04 7.29
N VAL A 13 6.88 0.80 7.79
CA VAL A 13 6.30 1.95 7.07
C VAL A 13 6.86 3.23 7.67
N TYR A 14 7.41 4.07 6.82
CA TYR A 14 7.96 5.38 7.18
C TYR A 14 7.05 6.48 6.64
N GLU A 15 7.20 7.69 7.16
CA GLU A 15 6.46 8.82 6.66
C GLU A 15 7.09 9.36 5.37
N GLY A 16 6.26 9.65 4.36
CA GLY A 16 6.72 10.17 3.08
C GLY A 16 6.94 9.10 2.02
N THR A 17 7.04 9.52 0.77
CA THR A 17 7.19 8.62 -0.38
C THR A 17 8.41 8.95 -1.23
N GLY A 18 9.36 9.72 -0.69
CA GLY A 18 10.59 10.03 -1.37
C GLY A 18 11.49 8.82 -1.56
N SER A 19 12.44 8.92 -2.48
CA SER A 19 13.34 7.81 -2.81
C SER A 19 14.15 7.31 -1.61
N SER A 20 14.55 8.20 -0.71
CA SER A 20 15.29 7.82 0.50
C SER A 20 14.45 6.98 1.46
N VAL A 21 13.14 7.25 1.52
CA VAL A 21 12.19 6.49 2.34
C VAL A 21 11.94 5.13 1.73
N LEU A 22 11.64 5.08 0.44
CA LEU A 22 11.34 3.82 -0.26
C LEU A 22 12.55 2.90 -0.35
N ALA A 23 13.75 3.42 -0.23
CA ALA A 23 14.97 2.62 -0.13
C ALA A 23 15.05 1.85 1.19
N LYS A 24 14.34 2.29 2.24
CA LYS A 24 14.36 1.66 3.58
C LYS A 24 13.20 0.70 3.78
N GLY A 25 12.06 0.95 3.16
CA GLY A 25 10.86 0.16 3.36
C GLY A 25 9.70 0.73 2.58
N ALA A 26 8.48 0.65 3.16
CA ALA A 26 7.30 1.28 2.58
C ALA A 26 7.17 2.72 3.07
N GLY A 27 6.50 3.57 2.29
CA GLY A 27 6.29 4.97 2.61
C GLY A 27 4.81 5.33 2.66
N HIS A 28 4.42 6.06 3.70
CA HIS A 28 3.06 6.57 3.85
C HIS A 28 2.91 7.89 3.10
N PHE A 29 1.83 8.03 2.32
CA PHE A 29 1.49 9.30 1.67
C PHE A 29 1.04 10.31 2.74
N GLU A 30 1.79 11.39 2.88
CA GLU A 30 1.63 12.35 3.97
C GLU A 30 0.25 13.01 4.03
N ASP A 31 -0.42 13.15 2.88
CA ASP A 31 -1.74 13.77 2.79
C ASP A 31 -2.88 12.82 3.11
N THR A 32 -2.59 11.56 3.44
CA THR A 32 -3.61 10.56 3.79
C THR A 32 -3.57 10.25 5.29
N SER A 33 -4.63 9.57 5.77
CA SER A 33 -4.70 9.19 7.17
C SER A 33 -3.66 8.13 7.52
N ILE A 34 -3.21 8.13 8.77
CA ILE A 34 -2.35 7.06 9.30
C ILE A 34 -3.16 5.95 9.99
N TRP A 35 -4.46 6.17 10.21
CA TRP A 35 -5.27 5.22 10.98
C TRP A 35 -6.73 5.18 10.51
N ASP A 36 -7.52 6.20 10.77
CA ASP A 36 -8.94 6.22 10.38
C ASP A 36 -9.08 6.71 8.94
N GLY A 37 -9.99 6.10 8.19
CA GLY A 37 -10.19 6.41 6.78
C GLY A 37 -9.13 5.76 5.90
N ASN A 38 -8.78 6.42 4.80
CA ASN A 38 -7.84 5.88 3.82
C ASN A 38 -6.38 6.14 4.20
N CYS A 39 -5.65 5.08 4.46
CA CYS A 39 -4.21 5.11 4.70
C CYS A 39 -3.49 4.63 3.44
N ALA A 40 -2.86 5.52 2.70
CA ALA A 40 -2.19 5.18 1.44
C ALA A 40 -0.69 4.97 1.67
N ILE A 41 -0.17 3.88 1.13
CA ILE A 41 1.20 3.42 1.35
C ILE A 41 1.80 2.99 0.00
N ALA A 42 3.02 3.42 -0.26
CA ALA A 42 3.77 3.05 -1.46
C ALA A 42 4.99 2.19 -1.14
N GLY A 43 5.41 1.40 -2.10
CA GLY A 43 6.63 0.60 -2.01
C GLY A 43 7.21 0.32 -3.38
N HIS A 44 8.50 0.00 -3.43
CA HIS A 44 9.17 -0.36 -4.67
C HIS A 44 8.72 -1.73 -5.19
N ASN A 45 8.74 -1.87 -6.52
CA ASN A 45 8.52 -3.16 -7.18
C ASN A 45 9.80 -3.77 -7.76
N ARG A 46 10.95 -3.12 -7.58
CA ARG A 46 12.25 -3.56 -8.08
C ARG A 46 13.35 -3.30 -7.06
N GLY A 47 14.49 -3.95 -7.27
CA GLY A 47 15.69 -3.78 -6.47
C GLY A 47 15.65 -4.60 -5.19
N ALA A 48 16.60 -4.33 -4.29
CA ALA A 48 16.76 -5.09 -3.05
C ALA A 48 15.58 -4.94 -2.09
N ASN A 49 14.86 -3.81 -2.18
CA ASN A 49 13.74 -3.48 -1.29
C ASN A 49 12.41 -3.45 -2.05
N CYS A 50 12.18 -4.43 -2.91
CA CYS A 50 10.98 -4.53 -3.74
C CYS A 50 9.79 -5.14 -2.97
N TYR A 51 9.47 -4.60 -1.80
CA TYR A 51 8.45 -5.17 -0.92
C TYR A 51 7.07 -5.27 -1.58
N PHE A 52 6.75 -4.38 -2.50
CA PHE A 52 5.46 -4.36 -3.20
C PHE A 52 5.52 -4.93 -4.61
N GLY A 53 6.58 -5.68 -4.93
CA GLY A 53 6.76 -6.24 -6.26
C GLY A 53 5.63 -7.16 -6.71
N ASP A 54 4.94 -7.81 -5.77
CA ASP A 54 3.91 -8.80 -6.05
C ASP A 54 2.51 -8.41 -5.55
N ILE A 55 2.28 -7.15 -5.19
CA ILE A 55 0.96 -6.76 -4.66
C ILE A 55 -0.16 -6.95 -5.70
N HIS A 56 0.16 -6.91 -6.97
CA HIS A 56 -0.82 -7.15 -8.05
C HIS A 56 -1.28 -8.60 -8.12
N ASN A 57 -0.60 -9.51 -7.42
CA ASN A 57 -0.99 -10.91 -7.33
C ASN A 57 -1.91 -11.21 -6.15
N LEU A 58 -2.24 -10.18 -5.34
CA LEU A 58 -3.21 -10.34 -4.26
C LEU A 58 -4.60 -10.62 -4.83
N ASN A 59 -5.33 -11.46 -4.12
CA ASN A 59 -6.72 -11.80 -4.46
C ASN A 59 -7.67 -11.13 -3.49
N VAL A 60 -8.89 -10.83 -3.95
CA VAL A 60 -9.95 -10.35 -3.07
C VAL A 60 -10.13 -11.36 -1.92
N GLY A 61 -10.14 -10.86 -0.70
CA GLY A 61 -10.21 -11.67 0.51
C GLY A 61 -8.86 -11.93 1.19
N ASP A 62 -7.74 -11.70 0.50
CA ASP A 62 -6.43 -11.76 1.14
C ASP A 62 -6.33 -10.70 2.23
N THR A 63 -5.56 -10.97 3.28
CA THR A 63 -5.47 -10.07 4.42
C THR A 63 -4.20 -9.22 4.41
N ILE A 64 -4.34 -8.00 4.90
CA ILE A 64 -3.25 -7.06 5.15
C ILE A 64 -3.38 -6.60 6.60
N THR A 65 -2.30 -6.64 7.36
CA THR A 65 -2.30 -6.20 8.75
C THR A 65 -1.39 -4.99 8.90
N LEU A 66 -1.94 -3.92 9.48
CA LEU A 66 -1.20 -2.70 9.76
C LEU A 66 -1.09 -2.51 11.26
N THR A 67 0.14 -2.42 11.75
CA THR A 67 0.42 -2.13 13.16
C THR A 67 1.05 -0.76 13.30
N THR A 68 0.45 0.08 14.11
CA THR A 68 0.96 1.40 14.48
C THR A 68 0.97 1.50 16.00
N ARG A 69 1.46 2.62 16.53
CA ARG A 69 1.35 2.89 17.97
C ARG A 69 -0.09 3.05 18.45
N LEU A 70 -1.06 3.20 17.54
CA LEU A 70 -2.48 3.27 17.87
C LEU A 70 -3.11 1.88 18.00
N GLY A 71 -2.43 0.83 17.55
CA GLY A 71 -2.91 -0.54 17.63
C GLY A 71 -2.65 -1.32 16.35
N THR A 72 -3.39 -2.41 16.18
CA THR A 72 -3.28 -3.29 15.01
C THR A 72 -4.65 -3.44 14.39
N ARG A 73 -4.73 -3.27 13.06
CA ARG A 73 -5.94 -3.52 12.28
C ARG A 73 -5.66 -4.53 11.19
N THR A 74 -6.67 -5.35 10.90
CA THR A 74 -6.64 -6.29 9.78
C THR A 74 -7.61 -5.81 8.71
N TYR A 75 -7.16 -5.86 7.46
CA TYR A 75 -7.91 -5.43 6.29
C TYR A 75 -8.05 -6.58 5.33
N SER A 76 -9.16 -6.63 4.60
CA SER A 76 -9.40 -7.61 3.54
C SER A 76 -9.35 -6.92 2.19
N VAL A 77 -8.58 -7.47 1.26
CA VAL A 77 -8.44 -6.92 -0.10
C VAL A 77 -9.80 -6.92 -0.80
N THR A 78 -10.19 -5.76 -1.32
CA THR A 78 -11.45 -5.60 -2.06
C THR A 78 -11.24 -5.34 -3.55
N SER A 79 -10.07 -4.79 -3.94
CA SER A 79 -9.78 -4.52 -5.35
C SER A 79 -8.29 -4.47 -5.64
N VAL A 80 -7.93 -4.90 -6.85
CA VAL A 80 -6.57 -4.80 -7.37
C VAL A 80 -6.71 -4.23 -8.79
N ASN A 81 -6.16 -3.03 -9.03
CA ASN A 81 -6.32 -2.33 -10.30
C ASN A 81 -5.00 -1.75 -10.80
N LYS A 82 -4.88 -1.68 -12.12
CA LYS A 82 -3.82 -0.92 -12.77
C LYS A 82 -4.38 0.46 -13.11
N ILE A 83 -3.74 1.52 -12.62
CA ILE A 83 -4.19 2.90 -12.79
C ILE A 83 -3.08 3.74 -13.44
N SER A 84 -3.47 4.90 -13.99
CA SER A 84 -2.50 5.88 -14.48
C SER A 84 -1.70 6.46 -13.31
N GLU A 85 -0.42 6.76 -13.54
CA GLU A 85 0.43 7.43 -12.54
C GLU A 85 -0.10 8.80 -12.12
N THR A 86 -0.94 9.42 -12.96
CA THR A 86 -1.54 10.73 -12.68
C THR A 86 -2.90 10.61 -11.99
N ASP A 87 -3.43 9.41 -11.82
CA ASP A 87 -4.72 9.19 -11.17
C ASP A 87 -4.54 9.19 -9.65
N ASN A 88 -5.01 10.26 -9.00
CA ASN A 88 -4.94 10.43 -7.55
C ASN A 88 -6.26 10.13 -6.85
N SER A 89 -7.24 9.56 -7.54
CA SER A 89 -8.58 9.33 -6.98
C SER A 89 -8.55 8.40 -5.76
N LEU A 90 -7.63 7.44 -5.71
CA LEU A 90 -7.51 6.49 -4.61
C LEU A 90 -6.73 7.06 -3.42
N LEU A 91 -6.23 8.28 -3.50
CA LEU A 91 -5.63 8.99 -2.38
C LEU A 91 -6.66 9.81 -1.60
N ALA A 92 -7.88 9.95 -2.11
CA ALA A 92 -8.91 10.74 -1.47
C ALA A 92 -9.35 10.12 -0.13
N PRO A 93 -9.79 10.95 0.84
CA PRO A 93 -10.34 10.45 2.10
C PRO A 93 -11.55 9.55 1.87
N THR A 94 -11.74 8.58 2.75
CA THR A 94 -12.88 7.66 2.69
C THR A 94 -13.59 7.63 4.04
N ALA A 95 -14.88 7.27 4.03
CA ALA A 95 -15.63 7.04 5.25
C ALA A 95 -15.25 5.73 5.93
N GLU A 96 -14.86 4.74 5.13
CA GLU A 96 -14.42 3.44 5.62
C GLU A 96 -12.94 3.49 6.03
N ASN A 97 -12.57 2.69 7.02
CA ASN A 97 -11.17 2.47 7.34
C ASN A 97 -10.58 1.50 6.32
N CYS A 98 -9.60 1.96 5.57
CA CYS A 98 -8.97 1.15 4.54
C CYS A 98 -7.49 1.49 4.37
N VAL A 99 -6.76 0.58 3.75
CA VAL A 99 -5.40 0.83 3.27
C VAL A 99 -5.41 0.73 1.75
N THR A 100 -4.63 1.59 1.11
CA THR A 100 -4.43 1.56 -0.33
C THR A 100 -2.94 1.46 -0.60
N LEU A 101 -2.53 0.39 -1.27
CA LEU A 101 -1.12 0.11 -1.57
C LEU A 101 -0.83 0.47 -3.02
N PHE A 102 0.29 1.14 -3.26
CA PHE A 102 0.71 1.56 -4.59
C PHE A 102 2.12 1.08 -4.90
N THR A 103 2.33 0.65 -6.14
CA THR A 103 3.67 0.40 -6.68
C THR A 103 3.67 0.63 -8.18
N CYS A 104 4.87 0.75 -8.78
CA CYS A 104 5.00 0.88 -10.22
C CYS A 104 4.62 -0.41 -10.93
N VAL A 105 4.17 -0.29 -12.18
CA VAL A 105 4.04 -1.45 -13.09
C VAL A 105 5.36 -1.61 -13.81
N ARG A 106 5.93 -2.81 -13.79
CA ARG A 106 7.22 -3.09 -14.43
C ARG A 106 7.15 -2.81 -15.92
N ASN A 107 8.14 -2.05 -16.43
CA ASN A 107 8.25 -1.68 -17.84
C ASN A 107 7.09 -0.81 -18.36
N GLN A 108 6.28 -0.25 -17.47
CA GLN A 108 5.15 0.62 -17.82
C GLN A 108 5.09 1.79 -16.83
N SER A 109 6.06 2.72 -16.92
CA SER A 109 6.22 3.81 -15.96
C SER A 109 5.02 4.76 -15.87
N ALA A 110 4.15 4.75 -16.89
CA ALA A 110 2.91 5.56 -16.90
C ALA A 110 1.81 4.97 -16.01
N TYR A 111 2.01 3.80 -15.45
CA TYR A 111 1.00 3.08 -14.68
C TYR A 111 1.46 2.72 -13.28
N ARG A 112 0.48 2.48 -12.41
CA ARG A 112 0.70 2.00 -11.05
C ARG A 112 -0.26 0.86 -10.75
N TRP A 113 0.18 -0.11 -9.95
CA TRP A 113 -0.72 -1.07 -9.31
C TRP A 113 -1.28 -0.43 -8.05
N ALA A 114 -2.59 -0.51 -7.88
CA ALA A 114 -3.28 -0.01 -6.70
C ALA A 114 -4.12 -1.12 -6.09
N VAL A 115 -3.86 -1.43 -4.84
CA VAL A 115 -4.59 -2.45 -4.09
C VAL A 115 -5.32 -1.78 -2.95
N ARG A 116 -6.63 -1.98 -2.86
CA ARG A 116 -7.42 -1.49 -1.75
C ARG A 116 -7.88 -2.64 -0.87
N ALA A 117 -7.76 -2.45 0.44
CA ALA A 117 -8.26 -3.37 1.43
C ALA A 117 -9.02 -2.59 2.50
N VAL A 118 -10.16 -3.13 2.94
CA VAL A 118 -11.05 -2.48 3.90
C VAL A 118 -10.99 -3.24 5.21
N GLU A 119 -11.08 -2.51 6.32
CA GLU A 119 -11.04 -3.10 7.66
C GLU A 119 -12.14 -4.14 7.84
N VAL A 120 -11.75 -5.27 8.39
CA VAL A 120 -12.67 -6.36 8.71
C VAL A 120 -13.14 -6.30 10.16
#